data_d8cdd2e0659c189a926cbe5bea9f38b4
#
_entry.id   d8cdd2e0659c189a926cbe5bea9f38b4
#
_cell.length_a   1.000
_cell.length_b   1.000
_cell.length_c   1.000
_cell.angle_alpha   90.00
_cell.angle_beta   90.00
_cell.angle_gamma   90.00
#
_symmetry.space_group_name_H-M   'P 1'
#
loop_
_entity.id
_entity.type
_entity.pdbx_description
1 polymer ?
#
loop_
_entity_poly.entity_id
_entity_poly.type
_entity_poly.pdbx_seq_one_letter_code
_entity_poly.pdbx_strand_id
1 'polypeptide(L)'
;MKQMKILMVVTGTGMFPDGKQETGLWLSELTHMYDSAKKRGYDIVIASPKGGDTPVDPTSLKTMYMDKLSKSYWDDSEFRDVLRHTKSLDEVSGEVFDCIYLAGGHGAMFDFPDNAVLQELIKNHYEHNKIVAAICHGVCGLLNVKLS
;
A
#
# COMPACT_ATOMS: atom_id res chain seq x y z
N MET A 1 25.80 -5.88 5.39
CA MET A 1 24.62 -5.11 5.83
C MET A 1 23.39 -5.99 5.70
N LYS A 2 22.52 -5.92 6.70
CA LYS A 2 21.24 -6.62 6.63
C LYS A 2 20.35 -5.99 5.55
N GLN A 3 19.81 -6.82 4.66
CA GLN A 3 18.88 -6.37 3.65
C GLN A 3 17.54 -6.01 4.31
N MET A 4 17.04 -4.82 4.03
CA MET A 4 15.74 -4.39 4.55
C MET A 4 14.59 -5.05 3.81
N LYS A 5 13.55 -5.38 4.55
CA LYS A 5 12.30 -5.93 4.01
C LYS A 5 11.16 -4.97 4.32
N ILE A 6 10.45 -4.54 3.28
CA ILE A 6 9.39 -3.53 3.39
C ILE A 6 8.05 -4.13 2.99
N LEU A 7 7.06 -3.97 3.86
CA LEU A 7 5.67 -4.25 3.54
C LEU A 7 5.00 -2.97 3.04
N MET A 8 4.53 -2.98 1.81
CA MET A 8 3.75 -1.88 1.24
C MET A 8 2.29 -2.30 1.18
N VAL A 9 1.42 -1.58 1.87
CA VAL A 9 -0.01 -1.87 1.93
C VAL A 9 -0.76 -0.94 1.01
N VAL A 10 -1.57 -1.52 0.14
CA VAL A 10 -2.42 -0.79 -0.81
C VAL A 10 -3.89 -1.14 -0.57
N THR A 11 -4.78 -0.22 -0.94
CA THR A 11 -6.23 -0.48 -0.82
C THR A 11 -6.70 -1.54 -1.81
N GLY A 12 -7.71 -2.29 -1.43
CA GLY A 12 -8.47 -3.17 -2.32
C GLY A 12 -9.82 -2.58 -2.72
N THR A 13 -10.13 -1.36 -2.30
CA THR A 13 -11.41 -0.70 -2.56
C THR A 13 -11.34 0.18 -3.81
N GLY A 14 -12.10 -0.19 -4.85
CA GLY A 14 -12.10 0.51 -6.14
C GLY A 14 -13.32 1.40 -6.40
N MET A 15 -14.24 1.50 -5.44
CA MET A 15 -15.47 2.25 -5.60
C MET A 15 -15.87 2.89 -4.28
N PHE A 16 -16.38 4.12 -4.33
CA PHE A 16 -16.97 4.74 -3.16
C PHE A 16 -18.23 3.95 -2.72
N PRO A 17 -18.59 3.99 -1.42
CA PRO A 17 -19.73 3.20 -0.92
C PRO A 17 -21.07 3.48 -1.61
N ASP A 18 -21.24 4.68 -2.17
CA ASP A 18 -22.46 5.05 -2.91
C ASP A 18 -22.50 4.45 -4.33
N GLY A 19 -21.43 3.79 -4.76
CA GLY A 19 -21.33 3.15 -6.07
C GLY A 19 -21.23 4.11 -7.26
N LYS A 20 -21.01 5.39 -7.02
CA LYS A 20 -21.03 6.42 -8.08
C LYS A 20 -19.68 6.85 -8.57
N GLN A 21 -18.65 6.73 -7.73
CA GLN A 21 -17.31 7.21 -8.04
C GLN A 21 -16.29 6.09 -7.91
N GLU A 22 -15.52 5.88 -8.97
CA GLU A 22 -14.37 4.99 -8.93
C GLU A 22 -13.25 5.61 -8.10
N THR A 23 -12.47 4.76 -7.46
CA THR A 23 -11.30 5.14 -6.68
C THR A 23 -10.28 4.01 -6.69
N GLY A 24 -9.37 3.98 -5.75
CA GLY A 24 -8.36 2.96 -5.62
C GLY A 24 -7.07 3.53 -5.10
N LEU A 25 -5.97 2.85 -5.41
CA LEU A 25 -4.62 3.30 -5.14
C LEU A 25 -4.32 4.55 -5.95
N TRP A 26 -3.72 5.56 -5.31
CA TRP A 26 -3.10 6.66 -6.03
C TRP A 26 -1.72 6.21 -6.49
N LEU A 27 -1.55 5.99 -7.78
CA LEU A 27 -0.42 5.25 -8.36
C LEU A 27 0.95 5.78 -7.93
N SER A 28 1.19 7.09 -8.03
CA SER A 28 2.50 7.67 -7.73
C SER A 28 2.94 7.47 -6.28
N GLU A 29 1.99 7.32 -5.37
CA GLU A 29 2.28 7.07 -3.96
C GLU A 29 2.85 5.68 -3.70
N LEU A 30 2.63 4.76 -4.61
CA LEU A 30 3.27 3.44 -4.57
C LEU A 30 4.55 3.42 -5.41
N THR A 31 4.50 3.91 -6.66
CA THR A 31 5.62 3.78 -7.59
C THR A 31 6.90 4.47 -7.10
N HIS A 32 6.79 5.63 -6.49
CA HIS A 32 7.95 6.36 -5.97
C HIS A 32 8.64 5.61 -4.83
N MET A 33 7.87 5.11 -3.87
CA MET A 33 8.43 4.31 -2.78
C MET A 33 8.96 2.97 -3.28
N TYR A 34 8.23 2.33 -4.17
CA TYR A 34 8.64 1.06 -4.80
C TYR A 34 9.97 1.20 -5.53
N ASP A 35 10.11 2.23 -6.35
CA ASP A 35 11.35 2.50 -7.08
C ASP A 35 12.53 2.76 -6.16
N SER A 36 12.33 3.58 -5.14
CA SER A 36 13.37 3.90 -4.16
C SER A 36 13.84 2.65 -3.41
N ALA A 37 12.92 1.80 -3.00
CA ALA A 37 13.25 0.56 -2.31
C ALA A 37 13.95 -0.44 -3.23
N LYS A 38 13.46 -0.57 -4.46
CA LYS A 38 14.05 -1.46 -5.47
C LYS A 38 15.47 -1.06 -5.82
N LYS A 39 15.74 0.23 -6.01
CA LYS A 39 17.08 0.75 -6.30
C LYS A 39 18.07 0.49 -5.17
N ARG A 40 17.59 0.36 -3.93
CA ARG A 40 18.42 0.03 -2.78
C ARG A 40 18.58 -1.46 -2.55
N GLY A 41 17.98 -2.29 -3.39
CA GLY A 41 18.01 -3.74 -3.26
C GLY A 41 17.19 -4.28 -2.08
N TYR A 42 16.22 -3.51 -1.58
CA TYR A 42 15.36 -3.95 -0.50
C TYR A 42 14.33 -4.99 -0.98
N ASP A 43 13.98 -5.92 -0.11
CA ASP A 43 12.90 -6.86 -0.37
C ASP A 43 11.55 -6.14 -0.20
N ILE A 44 10.67 -6.28 -1.18
CA ILE A 44 9.37 -5.62 -1.18
C ILE A 44 8.28 -6.68 -1.19
N VAL A 45 7.33 -6.55 -0.28
CA VAL A 45 6.08 -7.31 -0.30
C VAL A 45 4.94 -6.32 -0.41
N ILE A 46 4.05 -6.51 -1.38
CA ILE A 46 2.85 -5.70 -1.52
C ILE A 46 1.65 -6.52 -1.07
N ALA A 47 0.88 -5.96 -0.16
CA ALA A 47 -0.33 -6.59 0.38
C ALA A 47 -1.52 -5.63 0.32
N SER A 48 -2.69 -6.19 0.26
CA SER A 48 -3.96 -5.47 0.36
C SER A 48 -4.88 -6.20 1.33
N PRO A 49 -5.96 -5.58 1.83
CA PRO A 49 -6.81 -6.21 2.85
C PRO A 49 -7.24 -7.64 2.53
N LYS A 50 -7.63 -7.91 1.30
CA LYS A 50 -8.10 -9.25 0.86
C LYS A 50 -7.15 -9.94 -0.12
N GLY A 51 -6.07 -9.30 -0.50
CA GLY A 51 -5.18 -9.81 -1.54
C GLY A 51 -5.76 -9.65 -2.96
N GLY A 52 -4.99 -10.11 -3.92
CA GLY A 52 -5.41 -10.11 -5.32
C GLY A 52 -5.24 -8.76 -6.02
N ASP A 53 -6.18 -8.44 -6.88
CA ASP A 53 -6.08 -7.27 -7.75
C ASP A 53 -6.19 -5.95 -6.97
N THR A 54 -5.33 -5.00 -7.36
CA THR A 54 -5.32 -3.66 -6.78
C THR A 54 -6.06 -2.70 -7.71
N PRO A 55 -7.19 -2.13 -7.30
CA PRO A 55 -7.81 -1.06 -8.06
C PRO A 55 -6.93 0.19 -8.01
N VAL A 56 -6.73 0.82 -9.15
CA VAL A 56 -5.97 2.08 -9.26
C VAL A 56 -6.97 3.19 -9.56
N ASP A 57 -6.88 4.28 -8.80
CA ASP A 57 -7.76 5.42 -9.00
C ASP A 57 -7.57 5.98 -10.41
N PRO A 58 -8.65 6.03 -11.22
CA PRO A 58 -8.53 6.50 -12.61
C PRO A 58 -7.99 7.92 -12.72
N THR A 59 -8.24 8.76 -11.70
CA THR A 59 -7.72 10.14 -11.69
C THR A 59 -6.20 10.15 -11.60
N SER A 60 -5.60 9.23 -10.84
CA SER A 60 -4.15 9.15 -10.71
C SER A 60 -3.45 8.77 -12.02
N LEU A 61 -4.19 8.18 -12.96
CA LEU A 61 -3.68 7.80 -14.28
C LEU A 61 -3.76 8.94 -15.32
N LYS A 62 -4.42 10.04 -14.98
CA LYS A 62 -4.51 11.18 -15.89
C LYS A 62 -3.16 11.85 -16.10
N THR A 63 -2.92 12.37 -17.31
CA THR A 63 -1.64 12.96 -17.70
C THR A 63 -1.09 13.97 -16.69
N MET A 64 -1.95 14.80 -16.10
CA MET A 64 -1.52 15.83 -15.14
C MET A 64 -0.99 15.27 -13.81
N TYR A 65 -1.32 14.02 -13.49
CA TYR A 65 -0.86 13.35 -12.25
C TYR A 65 0.13 12.21 -12.52
N MET A 66 0.30 11.85 -13.78
CA MET A 66 1.16 10.74 -14.20
C MET A 66 2.55 11.28 -14.53
N ASP A 67 3.47 11.21 -13.58
CA ASP A 67 4.86 11.56 -13.86
C ASP A 67 5.56 10.46 -14.68
N LYS A 68 6.75 10.80 -15.16
CA LYS A 68 7.52 9.93 -16.04
C LYS A 68 7.87 8.58 -15.37
N LEU A 69 8.22 8.62 -14.09
CA LEU A 69 8.55 7.40 -13.34
C LEU A 69 7.34 6.49 -13.19
N SER A 70 6.21 7.05 -12.74
CA SER A 70 4.97 6.28 -12.56
C SER A 70 4.49 5.69 -13.87
N LYS A 71 4.62 6.43 -14.97
CA LYS A 71 4.27 5.92 -16.30
C LYS A 71 5.15 4.72 -16.71
N SER A 72 6.44 4.78 -16.43
CA SER A 72 7.33 3.67 -16.75
C SER A 72 6.93 2.39 -16.04
N TYR A 73 6.52 2.48 -14.78
CA TYR A 73 5.99 1.32 -14.03
C TYR A 73 4.62 0.88 -14.55
N TRP A 74 3.73 1.83 -14.84
CA TRP A 74 2.40 1.50 -15.36
C TRP A 74 2.45 0.77 -16.69
N ASP A 75 3.42 1.10 -17.54
CA ASP A 75 3.62 0.45 -18.83
C ASP A 75 4.38 -0.89 -18.72
N ASP A 76 4.94 -1.21 -17.55
CA ASP A 76 5.66 -2.45 -17.28
C ASP A 76 4.69 -3.56 -16.86
N SER A 77 4.64 -4.62 -17.66
CA SER A 77 3.75 -5.76 -17.39
C SER A 77 4.09 -6.50 -16.09
N GLU A 78 5.37 -6.56 -15.72
CA GLU A 78 5.79 -7.22 -14.46
C GLU A 78 5.26 -6.46 -13.25
N PHE A 79 5.37 -5.13 -13.26
CA PHE A 79 4.83 -4.31 -12.17
C PHE A 79 3.31 -4.43 -12.08
N ARG A 80 2.62 -4.43 -13.22
CA ARG A 80 1.16 -4.60 -13.23
C ARG A 80 0.73 -5.97 -12.72
N ASP A 81 1.52 -7.00 -13.00
CA ASP A 81 1.27 -8.34 -12.43
C ASP A 81 1.42 -8.34 -10.90
N VAL A 82 2.40 -7.64 -10.35
CA VAL A 82 2.55 -7.49 -8.90
C VAL A 82 1.28 -6.86 -8.31
N LEU A 83 0.72 -5.84 -8.96
CA LEU A 83 -0.52 -5.19 -8.50
C LEU A 83 -1.75 -6.10 -8.61
N ARG A 84 -1.76 -7.05 -9.53
CA ARG A 84 -2.87 -8.01 -9.68
C ARG A 84 -2.82 -9.15 -8.67
N HIS A 85 -1.66 -9.41 -8.10
CA HIS A 85 -1.40 -10.59 -7.26
C HIS A 85 -0.82 -10.18 -5.90
N THR A 86 -1.42 -9.18 -5.26
CA THR A 86 -1.01 -8.77 -3.92
C THR A 86 -1.32 -9.89 -2.92
N LYS A 87 -0.51 -9.96 -1.86
CA LYS A 87 -0.83 -10.82 -0.73
C LYS A 87 -1.97 -10.23 0.07
N SER A 88 -2.75 -11.08 0.74
CA SER A 88 -3.70 -10.58 1.74
C SER A 88 -2.95 -10.19 3.02
N LEU A 89 -3.54 -9.31 3.82
CA LEU A 89 -2.97 -8.96 5.12
C LEU A 89 -2.92 -10.17 6.05
N ASP A 90 -3.85 -11.10 5.95
CA ASP A 90 -3.84 -12.34 6.73
C ASP A 90 -2.60 -13.19 6.43
N GLU A 91 -2.19 -13.26 5.17
CA GLU A 91 -1.00 -14.03 4.77
C GLU A 91 0.30 -13.49 5.37
N VAL A 92 0.35 -12.20 5.68
CA VAL A 92 1.56 -11.54 6.22
C VAL A 92 1.42 -11.17 7.69
N SER A 93 0.30 -11.52 8.33
CA SER A 93 -0.04 -11.07 9.69
C SER A 93 0.98 -11.49 10.76
N GLY A 94 1.68 -12.61 10.57
CA GLY A 94 2.70 -13.09 11.51
C GLY A 94 4.11 -12.59 11.21
N GLU A 95 4.31 -11.82 10.16
CA GLU A 95 5.64 -11.36 9.76
C GLU A 95 5.94 -9.98 10.35
N VAL A 96 7.21 -9.77 10.72
CA VAL A 96 7.72 -8.46 11.13
C VAL A 96 8.69 -7.97 10.07
N PHE A 97 8.32 -6.91 9.40
CA PHE A 97 9.14 -6.24 8.39
C PHE A 97 10.00 -5.16 9.05
N ASP A 98 10.96 -4.63 8.32
CA ASP A 98 11.72 -3.47 8.81
C ASP A 98 10.95 -2.17 8.67
N CYS A 99 10.01 -2.13 7.73
CA CYS A 99 9.11 -1.00 7.52
C CYS A 99 7.75 -1.49 7.05
N ILE A 100 6.68 -0.87 7.57
CA ILE A 100 5.35 -0.94 6.99
C ILE A 100 5.01 0.43 6.40
N TYR A 101 4.66 0.44 5.11
CA TYR A 101 4.34 1.65 4.36
C TYR A 101 2.91 1.58 3.84
N LEU A 102 2.09 2.56 4.18
CA LEU A 102 0.69 2.62 3.78
C LEU A 102 0.54 3.62 2.63
N ALA A 103 0.28 3.12 1.44
CA ALA A 103 0.02 3.96 0.27
C ALA A 103 -1.41 4.52 0.33
N GLY A 104 -1.63 5.67 -0.31
CA GLY A 104 -2.91 6.36 -0.28
C GLY A 104 -3.79 6.10 -1.49
N GLY A 105 -4.66 7.05 -1.74
CA GLY A 105 -5.83 6.95 -2.60
C GLY A 105 -7.08 6.89 -1.74
N HIS A 106 -8.20 7.41 -2.23
CA HIS A 106 -9.42 7.48 -1.43
C HIS A 106 -9.94 6.10 -0.99
N GLY A 107 -9.63 5.04 -1.75
CA GLY A 107 -10.02 3.68 -1.36
C GLY A 107 -9.57 3.29 0.04
N ALA A 108 -8.39 3.77 0.46
CA ALA A 108 -7.85 3.50 1.78
C ALA A 108 -8.75 3.97 2.92
N MET A 109 -9.56 5.02 2.70
CA MET A 109 -10.51 5.49 3.71
C MET A 109 -11.56 4.44 4.08
N PHE A 110 -11.84 3.51 3.17
CA PHE A 110 -12.94 2.57 3.32
C PHE A 110 -12.51 1.18 3.82
N ASP A 111 -11.25 0.80 3.60
CA ASP A 111 -10.79 -0.54 3.98
C ASP A 111 -9.59 -0.58 4.92
N PHE A 112 -9.02 0.58 5.29
CA PHE A 112 -7.90 0.63 6.24
C PHE A 112 -8.35 0.84 7.69
N PRO A 113 -9.21 1.84 8.03
CA PRO A 113 -9.41 2.24 9.42
C PRO A 113 -9.92 1.12 10.34
N ASP A 114 -10.83 0.30 9.85
CA ASP A 114 -11.48 -0.75 10.65
C ASP A 114 -10.90 -2.15 10.42
N ASN A 115 -9.76 -2.24 9.74
CA ASN A 115 -9.11 -3.53 9.49
C ASN A 115 -8.28 -3.95 10.70
N ALA A 116 -8.75 -4.95 11.43
CA ALA A 116 -8.11 -5.42 12.66
C ALA A 116 -6.70 -6.00 12.41
N VAL A 117 -6.50 -6.68 11.29
CA VAL A 117 -5.18 -7.26 10.94
C VAL A 117 -4.18 -6.14 10.65
N LEU A 118 -4.61 -5.09 9.93
CA LEU A 118 -3.76 -3.93 9.65
C LEU A 118 -3.40 -3.20 10.94
N GLN A 119 -4.36 -3.00 11.82
CA GLN A 119 -4.12 -2.38 13.13
C GLN A 119 -3.06 -3.13 13.92
N GLU A 120 -3.15 -4.45 13.96
CA GLU A 120 -2.21 -5.30 14.68
C GLU A 120 -0.81 -5.28 14.04
N LEU A 121 -0.74 -5.30 12.71
CA LEU A 121 0.52 -5.16 11.98
C LEU A 121 1.21 -3.83 12.29
N ILE A 122 0.48 -2.73 12.26
CA ILE A 122 1.02 -1.40 12.55
C ILE A 122 1.51 -1.33 14.00
N LYS A 123 0.68 -1.80 14.93
CA LYS A 123 1.03 -1.87 16.35
C LYS A 123 2.34 -2.65 16.57
N ASN A 124 2.42 -3.85 16.00
CA ASN A 124 3.59 -4.70 16.16
C ASN A 124 4.87 -4.06 15.60
N HIS A 125 4.77 -3.42 14.45
CA HIS A 125 5.92 -2.69 13.89
C HIS A 125 6.37 -1.56 14.81
N TYR A 126 5.43 -0.74 15.26
CA TYR A 126 5.74 0.38 16.15
C TYR A 126 6.35 -0.08 17.48
N GLU A 127 5.76 -1.07 18.13
CA GLU A 127 6.23 -1.56 19.44
C GLU A 127 7.55 -2.31 19.36
N HIS A 128 7.94 -2.79 18.18
CA HIS A 128 9.24 -3.43 17.94
C HIS A 128 10.28 -2.49 17.31
N ASN A 129 10.05 -1.17 17.41
CA ASN A 129 10.95 -0.14 16.89
C ASN A 129 11.20 -0.26 15.37
N LYS A 130 10.20 -0.74 14.64
CA LYS A 130 10.22 -0.74 13.18
C LYS A 130 9.61 0.53 12.62
N ILE A 131 9.90 0.82 11.36
CA ILE A 131 9.39 2.04 10.72
C ILE A 131 7.93 1.86 10.35
N VAL A 132 7.11 2.83 10.74
CA VAL A 132 5.72 2.96 10.28
C VAL A 132 5.64 4.23 9.45
N ALA A 133 5.29 4.10 8.18
CA ALA A 133 5.19 5.22 7.25
C ALA A 133 3.84 5.19 6.54
N ALA A 134 3.29 6.36 6.28
CA ALA A 134 2.02 6.48 5.57
C ALA A 134 1.99 7.79 4.78
N ILE A 135 1.31 7.78 3.65
CA ILE A 135 1.17 8.95 2.81
C ILE A 135 -0.30 9.19 2.46
N CYS A 136 -0.69 10.47 2.41
CA CYS A 136 -2.01 10.91 2.00
C CYS A 136 -3.11 10.17 2.78
N HIS A 137 -4.10 9.61 2.11
CA HIS A 137 -5.18 8.86 2.77
C HIS A 137 -4.73 7.51 3.37
N GLY A 138 -3.51 7.07 3.08
CA GLY A 138 -2.93 5.91 3.77
C GLY A 138 -2.84 6.08 5.28
N VAL A 139 -2.74 7.33 5.76
CA VAL A 139 -2.74 7.62 7.21
C VAL A 139 -4.03 7.18 7.92
N CYS A 140 -5.12 6.96 7.18
CA CYS A 140 -6.35 6.43 7.74
C CYS A 140 -6.15 5.09 8.44
N GLY A 141 -5.15 4.32 8.05
CA GLY A 141 -4.80 3.06 8.72
C GLY A 141 -4.34 3.22 10.16
N LEU A 142 -3.93 4.43 10.56
CA LEU A 142 -3.45 4.71 11.90
C LEU A 142 -4.57 5.09 12.88
N LEU A 143 -5.76 5.44 12.38
CA LEU A 143 -6.81 6.07 13.17
C LEU A 143 -7.28 5.24 14.37
N ASN A 144 -7.35 3.94 14.24
CA ASN A 144 -7.90 3.05 15.25
C ASN A 144 -6.84 2.14 15.89
N VAL A 145 -5.56 2.39 15.60
CA VAL A 145 -4.47 1.62 16.20
C VAL A 145 -4.36 1.97 17.68
N LYS A 146 -4.34 0.93 18.52
CA LYS A 146 -4.17 1.08 19.97
C LYS A 146 -2.91 0.34 20.39
N LEU A 147 -2.00 1.06 21.03
CA LEU A 147 -0.79 0.48 21.59
C LEU A 147 -1.06 -0.23 22.92
N SER A 148 -0.16 -1.10 23.29
CA SER A 148 -0.24 -1.86 24.55
C SER A 148 -0.07 -0.97 25.78
#